data_a6fcf71801d9ecce2392146410725e43
#
_entry.id   a6fcf71801d9ecce2392146410725e43
#
_cell.length_a   1.000
_cell.length_b   1.000
_cell.length_c   1.000
_cell.angle_alpha   90.00
_cell.angle_beta   90.00
_cell.angle_gamma   90.00
#
_symmetry.space_group_name_H-M   'P 1'
#
loop_
_entity.id
_entity.type
_entity.pdbx_description
1 polymer ?
#
loop_
_entity_poly.entity_id
_entity_poly.type
_entity_poly.pdbx_seq_one_letter_code
_entity_poly.pdbx_strand_id
1 'polypeptide(L)'
;MIAMLLAGGQGSRLGVLTSNLAKPAVAFGGKYKIIDFPLSNCINSGVDTVGVLTQYRPLRLNQHIGIGIPWDLDRNIGGVTVLPPYEKSDNSEWYTGTANAIYQNLEFIDYYNPEYVLILSGDHIYKMDYENMLEYHKSCDADITLATYQVCLLYTSPSPRDTERS
;
A
#
# COMPACT_ATOMS: atom_id res chain seq x y z
N MET A 1 -13.82 -0.88 8.28
CA MET A 1 -12.63 -1.41 7.54
C MET A 1 -11.53 -0.35 7.52
N ILE A 2 -10.26 -0.72 7.74
CA ILE A 2 -9.10 0.16 7.53
C ILE A 2 -8.22 -0.39 6.42
N ALA A 3 -7.39 0.46 5.81
CA ALA A 3 -6.41 0.03 4.81
C ALA A 3 -4.97 0.15 5.32
N MET A 4 -4.15 -0.86 5.00
CA MET A 4 -2.70 -0.88 5.19
C MET A 4 -2.02 -0.86 3.82
N LEU A 5 -1.44 0.27 3.45
CA LEU A 5 -0.87 0.51 2.12
C LEU A 5 0.64 0.35 2.14
N LEU A 6 1.13 -0.72 1.50
CA LEU A 6 2.55 -1.07 1.44
C LEU A 6 3.29 -0.19 0.42
N ALA A 7 4.00 0.83 0.89
CA ALA A 7 4.69 1.83 0.08
C ALA A 7 6.23 1.81 0.23
N GLY A 8 6.79 0.70 0.73
CA GLY A 8 8.21 0.57 1.11
C GLY A 8 9.17 0.06 0.02
N GLY A 9 8.71 -0.24 -1.19
CA GLY A 9 9.52 -0.87 -2.23
C GLY A 9 10.62 0.03 -2.82
N GLN A 10 11.84 -0.52 -3.00
CA GLN A 10 12.98 0.20 -3.63
C GLN A 10 12.75 0.57 -5.09
N GLY A 11 11.91 -0.20 -5.81
CA GLY A 11 11.61 0.06 -7.22
C GLY A 11 12.80 -0.11 -8.16
N SER A 12 13.78 -0.93 -7.83
CA SER A 12 15.03 -1.13 -8.59
C SER A 12 14.83 -1.40 -10.10
N ARG A 13 13.71 -2.01 -10.48
CA ARG A 13 13.33 -2.30 -11.87
C ARG A 13 13.04 -1.05 -12.72
N LEU A 14 12.72 0.08 -12.09
CA LEU A 14 12.44 1.35 -12.79
C LEU A 14 13.71 2.18 -13.02
N GLY A 15 14.89 1.69 -12.62
CA GLY A 15 16.19 2.29 -12.89
C GLY A 15 16.27 3.76 -12.48
N VAL A 16 16.47 4.63 -13.46
CA VAL A 16 16.68 6.07 -13.25
C VAL A 16 15.49 6.75 -12.55
N LEU A 17 14.25 6.28 -12.78
CA LEU A 17 13.05 6.88 -12.19
C LEU A 17 12.99 6.74 -10.67
N THR A 18 13.63 5.70 -10.13
CA THR A 18 13.64 5.41 -8.69
C THR A 18 14.99 5.65 -8.03
N SER A 19 15.96 6.20 -8.76
CA SER A 19 17.29 6.51 -8.23
C SER A 19 17.24 7.43 -6.99
N ASN A 20 16.29 8.39 -6.98
CA ASN A 20 16.11 9.38 -5.93
C ASN A 20 14.71 9.43 -5.30
N LEU A 21 13.83 8.49 -5.67
CA LEU A 21 12.43 8.45 -5.26
C LEU A 21 12.02 7.04 -4.84
N ALA A 22 11.14 6.93 -3.85
CA ALA A 22 10.39 5.70 -3.64
C ALA A 22 9.46 5.43 -4.85
N LYS A 23 9.28 4.17 -5.24
CA LYS A 23 8.43 3.81 -6.38
C LYS A 23 7.03 4.42 -6.33
N PRO A 24 6.31 4.43 -5.18
CA PRO A 24 5.01 5.08 -5.08
C PRO A 24 5.00 6.59 -5.35
N ALA A 25 6.16 7.26 -5.19
CA ALA A 25 6.31 8.69 -5.42
C ALA A 25 6.66 9.06 -6.89
N VAL A 26 6.84 8.07 -7.77
CA VAL A 26 7.10 8.30 -9.18
C VAL A 26 5.89 8.95 -9.85
N ALA A 27 6.14 9.98 -10.67
CA ALA A 27 5.10 10.67 -11.41
C ALA A 27 4.47 9.78 -12.49
N PHE A 28 3.17 9.87 -12.61
CA PHE A 28 2.37 9.19 -13.63
C PHE A 28 1.37 10.17 -14.26
N GLY A 29 1.32 10.20 -15.59
CA GLY A 29 0.42 11.12 -16.30
C GLY A 29 0.70 12.61 -16.05
N GLY A 30 1.93 12.96 -15.67
CA GLY A 30 2.39 14.35 -15.47
C GLY A 30 2.02 14.95 -14.11
N LYS A 31 0.79 14.82 -13.67
CA LYS A 31 0.28 15.47 -12.45
C LYS A 31 0.26 14.53 -11.24
N TYR A 32 -0.07 13.26 -11.45
CA TYR A 32 -0.29 12.28 -10.39
C TYR A 32 0.98 11.52 -10.04
N LYS A 33 0.97 10.84 -8.91
CA LYS A 33 1.95 9.85 -8.51
C LYS A 33 1.28 8.48 -8.40
N ILE A 34 2.07 7.42 -8.42
CA ILE A 34 1.54 6.05 -8.35
C ILE A 34 0.68 5.85 -7.10
N ILE A 35 1.08 6.42 -5.95
CA ILE A 35 0.35 6.32 -4.68
C ILE A 35 -1.06 6.93 -4.73
N ASP A 36 -1.32 7.88 -5.63
CA ASP A 36 -2.60 8.57 -5.71
C ASP A 36 -3.74 7.63 -6.10
N PHE A 37 -3.44 6.60 -6.89
CA PHE A 37 -4.43 5.62 -7.35
C PHE A 37 -4.98 4.76 -6.22
N PRO A 38 -4.16 4.05 -5.41
CA PRO A 38 -4.70 3.28 -4.29
C PRO A 38 -5.34 4.16 -3.21
N LEU A 39 -4.83 5.37 -2.94
CA LEU A 39 -5.48 6.30 -2.01
C LEU A 39 -6.87 6.73 -2.53
N SER A 40 -6.98 7.06 -3.80
CA SER A 40 -8.26 7.40 -4.44
C SER A 40 -9.23 6.21 -4.43
N ASN A 41 -8.74 4.99 -4.69
CA ASN A 41 -9.58 3.79 -4.59
C ASN A 41 -10.09 3.57 -3.17
N CYS A 42 -9.27 3.80 -2.13
CA CYS A 42 -9.69 3.72 -0.73
C CYS A 42 -10.89 4.63 -0.46
N ILE A 43 -10.75 5.91 -0.76
CA ILE A 43 -11.82 6.90 -0.52
C ILE A 43 -13.08 6.59 -1.33
N ASN A 44 -12.92 6.26 -2.61
CA ASN A 44 -14.06 5.91 -3.46
C ASN A 44 -14.79 4.62 -3.01
N SER A 45 -14.15 3.79 -2.19
CA SER A 45 -14.70 2.58 -1.59
C SER A 45 -15.09 2.77 -0.12
N GLY A 46 -15.21 4.01 0.36
CA GLY A 46 -15.61 4.30 1.75
C GLY A 46 -14.57 3.94 2.81
N VAL A 47 -13.31 3.71 2.43
CA VAL A 47 -12.20 3.46 3.37
C VAL A 47 -11.54 4.79 3.73
N ASP A 48 -11.82 5.29 4.91
CA ASP A 48 -11.42 6.61 5.38
C ASP A 48 -10.26 6.60 6.39
N THR A 49 -9.73 5.43 6.69
CA THR A 49 -8.59 5.23 7.60
C THR A 49 -7.52 4.42 6.90
N VAL A 50 -6.37 5.04 6.62
CA VAL A 50 -5.31 4.45 5.80
C VAL A 50 -3.95 4.60 6.49
N GLY A 51 -3.32 3.49 6.84
CA GLY A 51 -1.92 3.43 7.27
C GLY A 51 -1.00 3.23 6.06
N VAL A 52 -0.09 4.15 5.80
CA VAL A 52 0.88 4.06 4.69
C VAL A 52 2.24 3.66 5.23
N LEU A 53 2.65 2.41 4.94
CA LEU A 53 3.92 1.85 5.41
C LEU A 53 5.04 2.25 4.45
N THR A 54 5.92 3.15 4.92
CA THR A 54 7.03 3.70 4.13
C THR A 54 8.36 3.17 4.62
N GLN A 55 9.34 3.00 3.75
CA GLN A 55 10.67 2.53 4.13
C GLN A 55 11.79 3.25 3.37
N TYR A 56 11.82 3.13 2.04
CA TYR A 56 12.88 3.74 1.22
C TYR A 56 12.54 5.16 0.80
N ARG A 57 13.50 6.09 1.00
CA ARG A 57 13.42 7.49 0.54
C ARG A 57 12.05 8.13 0.78
N PRO A 58 11.57 8.14 2.02
CA PRO A 58 10.16 8.48 2.32
C PRO A 58 9.87 9.97 2.18
N LEU A 59 10.89 10.84 2.23
CA LEU A 59 10.70 12.29 2.35
C LEU A 59 9.74 12.86 1.29
N ARG A 60 10.00 12.59 0.01
CA ARG A 60 9.15 13.12 -1.08
C ARG A 60 7.78 12.47 -1.14
N LEU A 61 7.69 11.20 -0.75
CA LEU A 61 6.41 10.50 -0.63
C LEU A 61 5.59 11.10 0.51
N ASN A 62 6.18 11.27 1.68
CA ASN A 62 5.51 11.86 2.85
C ASN A 62 5.07 13.31 2.60
N GLN A 63 5.92 14.11 1.93
CA GLN A 63 5.55 15.47 1.52
C GLN A 63 4.36 15.50 0.56
N HIS A 64 4.25 14.52 -0.34
CA HIS A 64 3.15 14.43 -1.28
C HIS A 64 1.85 13.99 -0.61
N ILE A 65 1.92 12.99 0.26
CA ILE A 65 0.77 12.53 1.04
C ILE A 65 0.30 13.64 1.99
N GLY A 66 1.25 14.30 2.66
CA GLY A 66 0.95 15.31 3.67
C GLY A 66 0.02 14.76 4.74
N ILE A 67 -1.03 15.50 5.05
CA ILE A 67 -2.12 15.06 5.95
C ILE A 67 -3.32 14.47 5.20
N GLY A 68 -3.21 14.30 3.88
CA GLY A 68 -4.26 13.62 3.09
C GLY A 68 -5.33 14.52 2.48
N ILE A 69 -5.14 15.85 2.48
CA ILE A 69 -6.12 16.82 1.93
C ILE A 69 -6.64 16.44 0.53
N PRO A 70 -5.79 16.05 -0.45
CA PRO A 70 -6.27 15.74 -1.81
C PRO A 70 -7.27 14.58 -1.88
N TRP A 71 -7.34 13.75 -0.84
CA TRP A 71 -8.21 12.58 -0.77
C TRP A 71 -9.25 12.67 0.35
N ASP A 72 -9.46 13.85 0.97
CA ASP A 72 -10.37 14.00 2.12
C ASP A 72 -9.99 13.04 3.29
N LEU A 73 -8.68 12.83 3.47
CA LEU A 73 -8.11 11.99 4.53
C LEU A 73 -7.48 12.82 5.67
N ASP A 74 -7.69 14.13 5.71
CA ASP A 74 -7.27 15.05 6.76
C ASP A 74 -8.27 15.09 7.93
N ARG A 75 -8.62 13.93 8.45
CA ARG A 75 -9.67 13.75 9.46
C ARG A 75 -9.11 13.73 10.88
N ASN A 76 -9.90 14.20 11.85
CA ASN A 76 -9.55 14.14 13.27
C ASN A 76 -9.54 12.71 13.83
N ILE A 77 -10.38 11.83 13.27
CA ILE A 77 -10.45 10.40 13.61
C ILE A 77 -10.36 9.64 12.29
N GLY A 78 -9.41 8.72 12.19
CA GLY A 78 -9.08 8.07 10.93
C GLY A 78 -8.10 8.91 10.10
N GLY A 79 -8.37 9.02 8.78
CA GLY A 79 -7.50 9.74 7.86
C GLY A 79 -6.27 8.96 7.44
N VAL A 80 -5.28 9.65 6.86
CA VAL A 80 -4.01 9.03 6.46
C VAL A 80 -2.95 9.18 7.53
N THR A 81 -2.32 8.08 7.90
CA THR A 81 -1.16 8.04 8.81
C THR A 81 0.02 7.41 8.11
N VAL A 82 1.16 8.10 8.09
CA VAL A 82 2.41 7.52 7.58
C VAL A 82 3.08 6.72 8.68
N LEU A 83 3.37 5.45 8.41
CA LEU A 83 3.94 4.48 9.33
C LEU A 83 5.37 4.11 8.84
N PRO A 84 6.40 4.81 9.32
CA PRO A 84 7.78 4.44 9.05
C PRO A 84 8.18 3.22 9.90
N PRO A 85 9.22 2.46 9.50
CA PRO A 85 9.80 1.47 10.41
C PRO A 85 10.34 2.18 11.65
N TYR A 86 10.17 1.57 12.82
CA TYR A 86 10.67 2.11 14.09
C TYR A 86 11.44 1.06 14.88
N GLU A 87 12.35 1.55 15.71
CA GLU A 87 13.13 0.69 16.60
C GLU A 87 12.27 0.22 17.78
N LYS A 88 12.11 -1.10 17.90
CA LYS A 88 11.66 -1.74 19.14
C LYS A 88 12.90 -2.24 19.88
N SER A 89 13.45 -1.43 20.81
CA SER A 89 14.66 -1.74 21.59
C SER A 89 15.90 -2.12 20.74
N ASP A 90 17.08 -1.97 21.22
CA ASP A 90 18.47 -2.20 20.72
C ASP A 90 18.76 -2.77 19.30
N ASN A 91 17.76 -3.17 18.51
CA ASN A 91 17.90 -3.60 17.13
C ASN A 91 16.94 -2.80 16.23
N SER A 92 17.48 -1.85 15.46
CA SER A 92 16.73 -1.18 14.39
C SER A 92 16.50 -2.17 13.26
N GLU A 93 15.30 -2.71 13.16
CA GLU A 93 14.96 -3.62 12.07
C GLU A 93 14.13 -2.91 11.01
N TRP A 94 14.73 -2.76 9.84
CA TRP A 94 14.00 -2.45 8.62
C TRP A 94 12.97 -3.54 8.35
N TYR A 95 11.86 -3.19 7.70
CA TYR A 95 10.89 -4.21 7.28
C TYR A 95 11.59 -5.27 6.42
N THR A 96 11.64 -6.49 6.92
CA THR A 96 12.27 -7.63 6.22
C THR A 96 11.36 -8.22 5.13
N GLY A 97 10.14 -7.70 5.00
CA GLY A 97 9.18 -8.10 3.99
C GLY A 97 7.80 -7.49 4.25
N THR A 98 6.85 -7.74 3.36
CA THR A 98 5.50 -7.17 3.41
C THR A 98 4.72 -7.61 4.66
N ALA A 99 4.79 -8.89 5.01
CA ALA A 99 4.14 -9.42 6.21
C ALA A 99 4.77 -8.84 7.50
N ASN A 100 6.10 -8.69 7.53
CA ASN A 100 6.79 -8.08 8.67
C ASN A 100 6.42 -6.61 8.83
N ALA A 101 6.24 -5.87 7.72
CA ALA A 101 5.78 -4.49 7.78
C ALA A 101 4.41 -4.35 8.46
N ILE A 102 3.46 -5.23 8.12
CA ILE A 102 2.15 -5.27 8.79
C ILE A 102 2.31 -5.65 10.27
N TYR A 103 3.10 -6.70 10.55
CA TYR A 103 3.32 -7.18 11.92
C TYR A 103 3.91 -6.11 12.85
N GLN A 104 4.88 -5.33 12.38
CA GLN A 104 5.44 -4.23 13.16
C GLN A 104 4.44 -3.12 13.46
N ASN A 105 3.37 -2.99 12.67
CA ASN A 105 2.34 -1.95 12.80
C ASN A 105 1.00 -2.50 13.31
N LEU A 106 0.98 -3.65 14.00
CA LEU A 106 -0.24 -4.18 14.60
C LEU A 106 -0.86 -3.21 15.61
N GLU A 107 -0.05 -2.43 16.32
CA GLU A 107 -0.54 -1.41 17.25
C GLU A 107 -1.47 -0.38 16.57
N PHE A 108 -1.17 0.01 15.32
CA PHE A 108 -2.04 0.86 14.53
C PHE A 108 -3.39 0.17 14.22
N ILE A 109 -3.37 -1.12 13.92
CA ILE A 109 -4.57 -1.91 13.67
C ILE A 109 -5.38 -2.03 14.96
N ASP A 110 -4.73 -2.39 16.06
CA ASP A 110 -5.36 -2.57 17.37
C ASP A 110 -5.99 -1.28 17.90
N TYR A 111 -5.34 -0.13 17.63
CA TYR A 111 -5.87 1.18 18.02
C TYR A 111 -7.26 1.47 17.43
N TYR A 112 -7.47 1.10 16.15
CA TYR A 112 -8.77 1.27 15.49
C TYR A 112 -9.71 0.08 15.68
N ASN A 113 -9.20 -1.06 16.12
CA ASN A 113 -9.96 -2.32 16.32
C ASN A 113 -10.96 -2.60 15.19
N PRO A 114 -10.52 -2.64 13.92
CA PRO A 114 -11.41 -2.79 12.79
C PRO A 114 -11.89 -4.23 12.64
N GLU A 115 -13.12 -4.42 12.16
CA GLU A 115 -13.62 -5.75 11.80
C GLU A 115 -12.88 -6.35 10.58
N TYR A 116 -12.45 -5.49 9.65
CA TYR A 116 -11.74 -5.90 8.42
C TYR A 116 -10.52 -5.04 8.19
N VAL A 117 -9.44 -5.67 7.71
CA VAL A 117 -8.19 -5.01 7.31
C VAL A 117 -7.95 -5.25 5.83
N LEU A 118 -7.84 -4.19 5.05
CA LEU A 118 -7.51 -4.22 3.64
C LEU A 118 -6.02 -3.97 3.44
N ILE A 119 -5.31 -4.94 2.85
CA ILE A 119 -3.88 -4.83 2.58
C ILE A 119 -3.67 -4.54 1.10
N LEU A 120 -3.01 -3.42 0.79
CA LEU A 120 -2.82 -2.91 -0.57
C LEU A 120 -1.36 -2.72 -0.92
N SER A 121 -1.02 -2.92 -2.21
CA SER A 121 0.26 -2.49 -2.77
C SER A 121 0.17 -1.02 -3.17
N GLY A 122 1.10 -0.19 -2.69
CA GLY A 122 1.19 1.24 -3.00
C GLY A 122 1.90 1.54 -4.33
N ASP A 123 2.29 0.53 -5.07
CA ASP A 123 3.10 0.65 -6.29
C ASP A 123 2.40 0.11 -7.55
N HIS A 124 1.09 -0.13 -7.47
CA HIS A 124 0.28 -0.65 -8.55
C HIS A 124 -0.81 0.34 -8.96
N ILE A 125 -0.92 0.61 -10.26
CA ILE A 125 -1.91 1.51 -10.84
C ILE A 125 -3.08 0.70 -11.35
N TYR A 126 -4.24 0.85 -10.71
CA TYR A 126 -5.49 0.20 -11.09
C TYR A 126 -6.69 0.97 -10.54
N LYS A 127 -7.85 0.68 -11.05
CA LYS A 127 -9.13 1.16 -10.52
C LYS A 127 -9.91 -0.03 -9.98
N MET A 128 -10.27 0.03 -8.71
CA MET A 128 -11.02 -1.03 -8.03
C MET A 128 -11.91 -0.41 -6.95
N ASP A 129 -13.08 -0.98 -6.81
CA ASP A 129 -13.98 -0.74 -5.70
C ASP A 129 -13.78 -1.85 -4.65
N TYR A 130 -13.25 -1.47 -3.50
CA TYR A 130 -12.97 -2.42 -2.41
C TYR A 130 -14.23 -2.80 -1.63
N GLU A 131 -15.32 -2.04 -1.75
CA GLU A 131 -16.60 -2.40 -1.14
C GLU A 131 -17.14 -3.72 -1.75
N ASN A 132 -17.08 -3.85 -3.07
CA ASN A 132 -17.45 -5.09 -3.75
C ASN A 132 -16.61 -6.29 -3.29
N MET A 133 -15.32 -6.08 -3.02
CA MET A 133 -14.45 -7.13 -2.49
C MET A 133 -14.85 -7.53 -1.06
N LEU A 134 -15.21 -6.54 -0.24
CA LEU A 134 -15.67 -6.77 1.14
C LEU A 134 -17.02 -7.49 1.16
N GLU A 135 -17.96 -7.11 0.29
CA GLU A 135 -19.25 -7.80 0.16
C GLU A 135 -19.05 -9.28 -0.24
N TYR A 136 -18.18 -9.54 -1.21
CA TYR A 136 -17.82 -10.90 -1.60
C TYR A 136 -17.19 -11.67 -0.44
N HIS A 137 -16.26 -11.08 0.30
CA HIS A 137 -15.63 -11.66 1.48
C HIS A 137 -16.69 -12.09 2.51
N LYS A 138 -17.62 -11.21 2.83
CA LYS A 138 -18.74 -11.50 3.76
C LYS A 138 -19.67 -12.59 3.23
N SER A 139 -19.99 -12.56 1.94
CA SER A 139 -20.89 -13.56 1.35
C SER A 139 -20.34 -14.98 1.35
N CYS A 140 -19.03 -15.10 1.34
CA CYS A 140 -18.31 -16.38 1.38
C CYS A 140 -17.96 -16.82 2.81
N ASP A 141 -18.23 -15.99 3.83
CA ASP A 141 -17.79 -16.21 5.23
C ASP A 141 -16.29 -16.57 5.29
N ALA A 142 -15.48 -15.83 4.52
CA ALA A 142 -14.08 -16.13 4.31
C ALA A 142 -13.18 -15.50 5.38
N ASP A 143 -12.12 -16.18 5.79
CA ASP A 143 -11.07 -15.60 6.64
C ASP A 143 -10.15 -14.66 5.86
N ILE A 144 -9.87 -14.99 4.59
CA ILE A 144 -9.00 -14.22 3.69
C ILE A 144 -9.59 -14.21 2.28
N THR A 145 -9.59 -13.02 1.66
CA THR A 145 -9.96 -12.85 0.25
C THR A 145 -8.80 -12.22 -0.52
N LEU A 146 -8.43 -12.81 -1.64
CA LEU A 146 -7.37 -12.33 -2.51
C LEU A 146 -7.94 -11.79 -3.82
N ALA A 147 -7.61 -10.55 -4.17
CA ALA A 147 -7.86 -10.02 -5.49
C ALA A 147 -6.78 -10.53 -6.46
N THR A 148 -7.20 -11.23 -7.51
CA THR A 148 -6.30 -11.77 -8.52
C THR A 148 -6.71 -11.29 -9.91
N TYR A 149 -5.75 -11.21 -10.83
CA TYR A 149 -6.03 -10.97 -12.24
C TYR A 149 -5.19 -11.89 -13.11
N GLN A 150 -5.74 -12.24 -14.26
CA GLN A 150 -5.04 -13.10 -15.20
C GLN A 150 -4.00 -12.31 -15.98
N VAL A 151 -2.75 -12.75 -15.97
CA VAL A 151 -1.65 -12.18 -16.75
C VAL A 151 -1.27 -13.07 -17.91
N CYS A 152 -1.07 -12.47 -19.08
CA CYS A 152 -0.51 -13.20 -20.20
C CYS A 152 1.03 -13.18 -20.09
N LEU A 153 1.63 -14.34 -19.84
CA LEU A 153 3.07 -14.51 -19.69
C LEU A 153 3.89 -14.07 -20.93
N LEU A 154 3.26 -13.99 -22.10
CA LEU A 154 3.89 -13.52 -23.34
C LEU A 154 4.23 -12.01 -23.32
N TYR A 155 3.57 -11.24 -22.47
CA TYR A 155 3.77 -9.79 -22.35
C TYR A 155 4.49 -9.36 -21.08
N THR A 156 4.70 -10.28 -20.15
CA THR A 156 5.53 -10.04 -18.97
C THR A 156 6.95 -10.49 -19.28
N SER A 157 7.94 -9.59 -19.20
CA SER A 157 9.33 -10.01 -19.17
C SER A 157 9.49 -11.06 -18.08
N PRO A 158 10.07 -12.23 -18.36
CA PRO A 158 10.24 -13.26 -17.36
C PRO A 158 11.07 -12.68 -16.20
N SER A 159 10.46 -12.58 -15.04
CA SER A 159 11.16 -12.30 -13.81
C SER A 159 11.95 -13.56 -13.43
N PRO A 160 13.18 -13.43 -12.87
CA PRO A 160 13.91 -14.59 -12.37
C PRO A 160 13.10 -15.46 -11.40
N ARG A 161 12.07 -14.90 -10.74
CA ARG A 161 11.14 -15.65 -9.88
C ARG A 161 10.13 -16.50 -10.66
N ASP A 162 9.84 -16.15 -11.90
CA ASP A 162 8.86 -16.86 -12.71
C ASP A 162 9.49 -18.04 -13.45
N THR A 163 10.81 -18.02 -13.65
CA THR A 163 11.60 -19.11 -14.26
C THR A 163 11.94 -20.23 -13.27
N GLU A 164 11.87 -20.00 -11.97
CA GLU A 164 12.11 -21.02 -10.93
C GLU A 164 10.87 -21.90 -10.61
N ARG A 165 9.72 -21.64 -11.25
CA ARG A 165 8.46 -22.37 -11.03
C ARG A 165 8.03 -23.26 -12.20
N SER A 166 8.88 -23.46 -13.19
CA SER A 166 8.62 -24.40 -14.31
C SER A 166 9.36 -25.72 -14.13
#